data_35b5e126637f577bdc6cec7d8202f6c3
#
_entry.id   35b5e126637f577bdc6cec7d8202f6c3
#
_cell.length_a   1.000
_cell.length_b   1.000
_cell.length_c   1.000
_cell.angle_alpha   90.00
_cell.angle_beta   90.00
_cell.angle_gamma   90.00
#
_symmetry.space_group_name_H-M   'P 1'
#
loop_
_entity.id
_entity.type
_entity.pdbx_description
1 polymer ?
#
loop_
_entity_poly.entity_id
_entity_poly.type
_entity_poly.pdbx_seq_one_letter_code
_entity_poly.pdbx_strand_id
1 'polypeptide(L)'
;MSCSQERKSDFLIVKKDSLQYEGKSVELFKITNKQGMAIEVTNYGASLVFVSAPDKNGVFEPVVLGLDSLRHYLGRQPKLGATVGRFANRIKDAEFSLGKTVYHLDKNSKAHSIHGGVKGFNLQVFDVDTSYIV
;
A
#
# COMPACT_ATOMS: atom_id res chain seq x y z
N MET A 1 -0.35 -22.36 38.24
CA MET A 1 -0.33 -20.92 37.89
C MET A 1 0.42 -20.77 36.60
N SER A 2 -0.31 -20.62 35.51
CA SER A 2 0.27 -20.40 34.17
C SER A 2 0.47 -18.90 34.00
N CYS A 3 1.74 -18.48 34.02
CA CYS A 3 2.10 -17.09 33.74
C CYS A 3 2.01 -16.92 32.22
N SER A 4 0.89 -16.36 31.72
CA SER A 4 0.79 -15.90 30.36
C SER A 4 1.70 -14.68 30.20
N GLN A 5 2.88 -14.87 29.61
CA GLN A 5 3.70 -13.76 29.15
C GLN A 5 2.92 -13.05 28.03
N GLU A 6 2.37 -11.87 28.34
CA GLU A 6 1.94 -10.93 27.31
C GLU A 6 3.13 -10.62 26.42
N ARG A 7 3.10 -11.05 25.18
CA ARG A 7 4.08 -10.61 24.17
C ARG A 7 3.87 -9.13 23.94
N LYS A 8 4.74 -8.28 24.46
CA LYS A 8 4.80 -6.88 24.07
C LYS A 8 5.13 -6.83 22.58
N SER A 9 4.31 -6.13 21.81
CA SER A 9 4.55 -5.90 20.38
C SER A 9 5.97 -5.35 20.18
N ASP A 10 6.69 -5.91 19.21
CA ASP A 10 8.02 -5.42 18.81
C ASP A 10 7.95 -4.14 17.98
N PHE A 11 6.74 -3.64 17.74
CA PHE A 11 6.45 -2.47 16.93
C PHE A 11 5.53 -1.50 17.66
N LEU A 12 5.79 -0.20 17.47
CA LEU A 12 4.86 0.87 17.81
C LEU A 12 4.09 1.26 16.54
N ILE A 13 2.75 1.21 16.62
CA ILE A 13 1.87 1.58 15.52
C ILE A 13 1.05 2.79 15.93
N VAL A 14 1.08 3.83 15.09
CA VAL A 14 0.35 5.07 15.31
C VAL A 14 -0.41 5.45 14.04
N LYS A 15 -1.70 5.73 14.16
CA LYS A 15 -2.45 6.37 13.09
C LYS A 15 -2.07 7.85 13.03
N LYS A 16 -1.45 8.28 11.94
CA LYS A 16 -0.93 9.64 11.74
C LYS A 16 -1.94 10.59 11.14
N ASP A 17 -2.75 10.10 10.21
CA ASP A 17 -3.67 10.92 9.45
C ASP A 17 -4.87 10.08 8.99
N SER A 18 -5.98 10.76 8.69
CA SER A 18 -7.14 10.14 8.06
C SER A 18 -7.97 11.18 7.30
N LEU A 19 -8.63 10.74 6.23
CA LEU A 19 -9.57 11.55 5.47
C LEU A 19 -10.69 10.68 4.88
N GLN A 20 -11.79 11.30 4.46
CA GLN A 20 -12.86 10.60 3.75
C GLN A 20 -12.65 10.71 2.24
N TYR A 21 -12.77 9.58 1.54
CA TYR A 21 -12.69 9.51 0.08
C TYR A 21 -13.72 8.49 -0.44
N GLU A 22 -14.64 8.95 -1.30
CA GLU A 22 -15.72 8.13 -1.87
C GLU A 22 -16.50 7.30 -0.82
N GLY A 23 -16.79 7.92 0.33
CA GLY A 23 -17.54 7.30 1.43
C GLY A 23 -16.75 6.28 2.26
N LYS A 24 -15.44 6.16 2.05
CA LYS A 24 -14.54 5.29 2.82
C LYS A 24 -13.51 6.09 3.60
N SER A 25 -13.11 5.57 4.77
CA SER A 25 -12.00 6.13 5.55
C SER A 25 -10.68 5.73 4.92
N VAL A 26 -9.89 6.71 4.48
CA VAL A 26 -8.51 6.53 4.06
C VAL A 26 -7.61 6.93 5.23
N GLU A 27 -6.72 6.05 5.62
CA GLU A 27 -5.92 6.17 6.84
C GLU A 27 -4.43 6.02 6.52
N LEU A 28 -3.60 6.71 7.30
CA LEU A 28 -2.14 6.64 7.26
C LEU A 28 -1.62 6.16 8.60
N PHE A 29 -0.84 5.09 8.58
CA PHE A 29 -0.22 4.50 9.76
C PHE A 29 1.29 4.63 9.69
N LYS A 30 1.91 4.94 10.84
CA LYS A 30 3.35 4.84 11.06
C LYS A 30 3.62 3.62 11.93
N ILE A 31 4.54 2.78 11.49
CA ILE A 31 5.00 1.58 12.20
C ILE A 31 6.49 1.76 12.47
N THR A 32 6.89 1.71 13.72
CA THR A 32 8.29 1.90 14.14
C THR A 32 8.76 0.67 14.91
N ASN A 33 9.90 0.11 14.54
CA ASN A 33 10.52 -0.99 15.26
C ASN A 33 11.35 -0.50 16.47
N LYS A 34 11.84 -1.42 17.30
CA LYS A 34 12.65 -1.11 18.49
C LYS A 34 13.97 -0.41 18.18
N GLN A 35 14.50 -0.56 16.96
CA GLN A 35 15.75 0.06 16.53
C GLN A 35 15.54 1.47 15.95
N GLY A 36 14.29 1.95 15.86
CA GLY A 36 13.97 3.27 15.34
C GLY A 36 13.71 3.33 13.82
N MET A 37 13.85 2.21 13.09
CA MET A 37 13.43 2.15 11.69
C MET A 37 11.92 2.31 11.61
N ALA A 38 11.44 3.13 10.69
CA ALA A 38 10.02 3.41 10.53
C ALA A 38 9.55 3.25 9.09
N ILE A 39 8.31 2.80 8.95
CA ILE A 39 7.57 2.82 7.70
C ILE A 39 6.25 3.56 7.88
N GLU A 40 5.77 4.19 6.82
CA GLU A 40 4.40 4.71 6.77
C GLU A 40 3.65 4.03 5.63
N VAL A 41 2.44 3.59 5.93
CA VAL A 41 1.56 2.89 4.98
C VAL A 41 0.17 3.50 5.02
N THR A 42 -0.45 3.61 3.86
CA THR A 42 -1.86 3.96 3.76
C THR A 42 -2.68 2.78 3.27
N ASN A 43 -3.92 2.68 3.73
CA ASN A 43 -4.87 1.70 3.23
C ASN A 43 -5.39 2.03 1.81
N TYR A 44 -5.11 3.22 1.27
CA TYR A 44 -5.38 3.53 -0.13
C TYR A 44 -4.28 2.93 -1.01
N GLY A 45 -4.67 1.98 -1.84
CA GLY A 45 -3.74 1.22 -2.67
C GLY A 45 -2.78 0.33 -1.89
N ALA A 46 -3.00 0.12 -0.58
CA ALA A 46 -2.06 -0.53 0.33
C ALA A 46 -0.63 -0.01 0.06
N SER A 47 -0.49 1.33 0.03
CA SER A 47 0.71 2.00 -0.47
C SER A 47 1.72 2.25 0.64
N LEU A 48 2.99 1.96 0.35
CA LEU A 48 4.13 2.32 1.18
C LEU A 48 4.51 3.78 0.89
N VAL A 49 4.28 4.66 1.87
CA VAL A 49 4.42 6.11 1.73
C VAL A 49 5.82 6.59 2.10
N PHE A 50 6.39 5.95 3.12
CA PHE A 50 7.66 6.36 3.71
C PHE A 50 8.38 5.13 4.27
N VAL A 51 9.69 5.13 4.14
CA VAL A 51 10.60 4.21 4.83
C VAL A 51 11.81 5.01 5.29
N SER A 52 12.16 4.93 6.56
CA SER A 52 13.44 5.41 7.06
C SER A 52 14.34 4.24 7.41
N ALA A 53 15.59 4.33 7.02
CA ALA A 53 16.63 3.37 7.39
C ALA A 53 17.89 4.10 7.86
N PRO A 54 18.68 3.53 8.78
CA PRO A 54 19.92 4.15 9.20
C PRO A 54 20.99 4.02 8.11
N ASP A 55 21.76 5.08 7.93
CA ASP A 55 23.00 5.04 7.16
C ASP A 55 24.13 4.35 7.96
N LYS A 56 25.33 4.33 7.41
CA LYS A 56 26.53 3.76 8.07
C LYS A 56 26.93 4.45 9.39
N ASN A 57 26.44 5.66 9.64
CA ASN A 57 26.68 6.44 10.84
C ASN A 57 25.53 6.33 11.86
N GLY A 58 24.47 5.58 11.51
CA GLY A 58 23.27 5.43 12.34
C GLY A 58 22.24 6.55 12.16
N VAL A 59 22.40 7.43 11.17
CA VAL A 59 21.45 8.51 10.87
C VAL A 59 20.30 7.96 10.03
N PHE A 60 19.07 8.17 10.50
CA PHE A 60 17.86 7.71 9.81
C PHE A 60 17.42 8.71 8.74
N GLU A 61 17.42 8.26 7.49
CA GLU A 61 17.00 9.05 6.35
C GLU A 61 15.90 8.33 5.54
N PRO A 62 15.05 9.09 4.82
CA PRO A 62 14.08 8.51 3.89
C PRO A 62 14.79 7.77 2.75
N VAL A 63 14.36 6.52 2.48
CA VAL A 63 14.96 5.68 1.42
C VAL A 63 13.99 5.35 0.29
N VAL A 64 12.78 5.92 0.32
CA VAL A 64 11.78 5.80 -0.75
C VAL A 64 11.22 7.16 -1.13
N LEU A 65 10.79 7.30 -2.37
CA LEU A 65 10.07 8.48 -2.83
C LEU A 65 8.61 8.39 -2.35
N GLY A 66 8.13 9.46 -1.75
CA GLY A 66 6.75 9.64 -1.32
C GLY A 66 6.15 10.96 -1.80
N LEU A 67 4.86 11.13 -1.59
CA LEU A 67 4.14 12.38 -1.82
C LEU A 67 3.94 13.11 -0.48
N ASP A 68 3.83 14.43 -0.52
CA ASP A 68 3.86 15.30 0.66
C ASP A 68 2.68 15.11 1.62
N SER A 69 1.56 14.58 1.14
CA SER A 69 0.37 14.38 1.97
C SER A 69 -0.46 13.18 1.52
N LEU A 70 -1.26 12.63 2.45
CA LEU A 70 -2.19 11.54 2.18
C LEU A 70 -3.15 11.86 1.02
N ARG A 71 -3.62 13.11 0.92
CA ARG A 71 -4.51 13.57 -0.15
C ARG A 71 -3.90 13.41 -1.54
N HIS A 72 -2.60 13.57 -1.68
CA HIS A 72 -1.90 13.44 -2.97
C HIS A 72 -1.82 12.00 -3.49
N TYR A 73 -2.09 11.01 -2.63
CA TYR A 73 -2.17 9.60 -3.02
C TYR A 73 -3.51 9.23 -3.67
N LEU A 74 -4.53 10.09 -3.56
CA LEU A 74 -5.87 9.76 -4.06
C LEU A 74 -5.99 9.94 -5.57
N GLY A 75 -6.79 9.09 -6.20
CA GLY A 75 -7.08 9.16 -7.63
C GLY A 75 -5.91 8.77 -8.53
N ARG A 76 -5.82 9.41 -9.71
CA ARG A 76 -4.75 9.17 -10.67
C ARG A 76 -3.50 9.95 -10.29
N GLN A 77 -2.51 9.26 -9.80
CA GLN A 77 -1.21 9.81 -9.39
C GLN A 77 -0.10 8.82 -9.79
N PRO A 78 1.19 9.21 -9.72
CA PRO A 78 2.30 8.26 -9.84
C PRO A 78 2.11 7.15 -8.81
N LYS A 79 2.20 5.89 -9.22
CA LYS A 79 1.96 4.72 -8.35
C LYS A 79 3.13 4.49 -7.38
N LEU A 80 3.59 5.55 -6.71
CA LEU A 80 4.68 5.49 -5.75
C LEU A 80 4.27 4.60 -4.57
N GLY A 81 5.06 3.56 -4.33
CA GLY A 81 4.85 2.61 -3.24
C GLY A 81 3.56 1.81 -3.28
N ALA A 82 2.70 1.98 -4.30
CA ALA A 82 1.40 1.32 -4.37
C ALA A 82 1.51 -0.18 -4.63
N THR A 83 0.59 -0.94 -4.04
CA THR A 83 0.40 -2.36 -4.36
C THR A 83 -0.22 -2.50 -5.74
N VAL A 84 0.49 -3.15 -6.65
CA VAL A 84 0.06 -3.33 -8.04
C VAL A 84 -0.56 -4.72 -8.24
N GLY A 85 -1.80 -4.75 -8.72
CA GLY A 85 -2.50 -6.01 -8.96
C GLY A 85 -3.91 -5.81 -9.56
N ARG A 86 -4.58 -6.98 -9.90
CA ARG A 86 -4.05 -8.36 -9.70
C ARG A 86 -2.84 -8.71 -10.57
N PHE A 87 -2.78 -8.19 -11.81
CA PHE A 87 -1.67 -8.43 -12.74
C PHE A 87 -0.83 -7.16 -12.88
N ALA A 88 0.46 -7.28 -12.62
CA ALA A 88 1.41 -6.17 -12.79
C ALA A 88 1.83 -6.04 -14.25
N ASN A 89 2.11 -4.79 -14.68
CA ASN A 89 2.46 -4.45 -16.04
C ASN A 89 1.30 -4.70 -17.04
N ARG A 90 1.58 -4.93 -18.32
CA ARG A 90 0.60 -4.89 -19.43
C ARG A 90 0.08 -6.26 -19.80
N ILE A 91 -1.24 -6.31 -20.04
CA ILE A 91 -1.89 -7.38 -20.80
C ILE A 91 -2.21 -6.79 -22.17
N LYS A 92 -1.62 -7.36 -23.22
CA LYS A 92 -1.76 -6.94 -24.61
C LYS A 92 -3.25 -6.98 -25.01
N ASP A 93 -3.70 -5.95 -25.71
CA ASP A 93 -5.07 -5.79 -26.22
C ASP A 93 -6.16 -5.91 -25.14
N ALA A 94 -5.76 -5.89 -23.85
CA ALA A 94 -6.62 -6.10 -22.70
C ALA A 94 -7.37 -7.45 -22.75
N GLU A 95 -6.71 -8.49 -23.25
CA GLU A 95 -7.30 -9.80 -23.46
C GLU A 95 -6.32 -10.91 -23.11
N PHE A 96 -6.83 -12.01 -22.55
CA PHE A 96 -6.06 -13.25 -22.33
C PHE A 96 -6.99 -14.46 -22.36
N SER A 97 -6.42 -15.64 -22.63
CA SER A 97 -7.18 -16.89 -22.67
C SER A 97 -6.73 -17.83 -21.54
N LEU A 98 -7.69 -18.48 -20.90
CA LEU A 98 -7.46 -19.63 -20.01
C LEU A 98 -8.22 -20.84 -20.54
N GLY A 99 -7.51 -21.83 -21.02
CA GLY A 99 -8.11 -22.96 -21.73
C GLY A 99 -8.85 -22.48 -22.98
N LYS A 100 -10.17 -22.72 -23.03
CA LYS A 100 -11.05 -22.31 -24.14
C LYS A 100 -11.78 -20.99 -23.89
N THR A 101 -11.60 -20.38 -22.72
CA THR A 101 -12.30 -19.14 -22.34
C THR A 101 -11.41 -17.93 -22.57
N VAL A 102 -11.95 -16.94 -23.27
CA VAL A 102 -11.31 -15.63 -23.49
C VAL A 102 -11.87 -14.65 -22.49
N TYR A 103 -10.96 -13.93 -21.81
CA TYR A 103 -11.27 -12.90 -20.84
C TYR A 103 -10.91 -11.53 -21.38
N HIS A 104 -11.87 -10.60 -21.36
CA HIS A 104 -11.68 -9.22 -21.76
C HIS A 104 -11.58 -8.34 -20.50
N LEU A 105 -10.60 -7.45 -20.50
CA LEU A 105 -10.28 -6.56 -19.39
C LEU A 105 -10.54 -5.09 -19.77
N ASP A 106 -10.61 -4.23 -18.76
CA ASP A 106 -10.64 -2.79 -18.96
C ASP A 106 -9.36 -2.28 -19.65
N LYS A 107 -9.53 -1.43 -20.66
CA LYS A 107 -8.44 -0.73 -21.33
C LYS A 107 -8.13 0.57 -20.61
N ASN A 108 -7.00 0.66 -19.93
CA ASN A 108 -6.55 1.84 -19.18
C ASN A 108 -5.21 2.40 -19.67
N SER A 109 -4.62 1.76 -20.72
CA SER A 109 -3.40 2.22 -21.38
C SER A 109 -3.51 1.99 -22.89
N LYS A 110 -4.12 2.94 -23.62
CA LYS A 110 -4.46 2.81 -25.05
C LYS A 110 -5.31 1.55 -25.29
N ALA A 111 -4.82 0.59 -26.09
CA ALA A 111 -5.50 -0.68 -26.36
C ALA A 111 -5.31 -1.74 -25.26
N HIS A 112 -4.43 -1.50 -24.29
CA HIS A 112 -3.97 -2.50 -23.34
C HIS A 112 -4.57 -2.30 -21.95
N SER A 113 -4.58 -3.36 -21.13
CA SER A 113 -4.75 -3.27 -19.70
C SER A 113 -3.38 -3.18 -19.02
N ILE A 114 -3.23 -2.29 -18.03
CA ILE A 114 -1.99 -2.15 -17.29
C ILE A 114 -2.29 -2.05 -15.78
N HIS A 115 -1.50 -2.75 -14.99
CA HIS A 115 -1.50 -2.66 -13.52
C HIS A 115 -2.88 -2.90 -12.88
N GLY A 116 -3.64 -3.88 -13.37
CA GLY A 116 -4.95 -4.24 -12.84
C GLY A 116 -6.14 -3.45 -13.41
N GLY A 117 -5.91 -2.65 -14.48
CA GLY A 117 -6.99 -1.92 -15.15
C GLY A 117 -7.44 -0.65 -14.43
N VAL A 118 -8.67 -0.21 -14.71
CA VAL A 118 -9.24 1.03 -14.15
C VAL A 118 -9.61 0.91 -12.67
N LYS A 119 -9.71 -0.32 -12.15
CA LYS A 119 -9.99 -0.66 -10.76
C LYS A 119 -8.86 -1.45 -10.11
N GLY A 120 -7.61 -1.21 -10.53
CA GLY A 120 -6.43 -1.84 -9.97
C GLY A 120 -6.28 -1.59 -8.46
N PHE A 121 -5.52 -2.42 -7.79
CA PHE A 121 -5.34 -2.36 -6.32
C PHE A 121 -4.85 -1.00 -5.83
N ASN A 122 -4.04 -0.31 -6.60
CA ASN A 122 -3.56 1.04 -6.30
C ASN A 122 -4.66 2.11 -6.19
N LEU A 123 -5.89 1.81 -6.60
CA LEU A 123 -7.06 2.70 -6.53
C LEU A 123 -8.13 2.20 -5.55
N GLN A 124 -7.83 1.20 -4.75
CA GLN A 124 -8.77 0.62 -3.78
C GLN A 124 -8.45 1.10 -2.36
N VAL A 125 -9.48 1.31 -1.57
CA VAL A 125 -9.35 1.45 -0.11
C VAL A 125 -9.48 0.06 0.49
N PHE A 126 -8.42 -0.41 1.15
CA PHE A 126 -8.38 -1.70 1.83
C PHE A 126 -8.89 -1.55 3.26
N ASP A 127 -9.51 -2.61 3.78
CA ASP A 127 -9.82 -2.69 5.20
C ASP A 127 -8.53 -2.89 6.00
N VAL A 128 -8.48 -2.27 7.18
CA VAL A 128 -7.33 -2.36 8.08
C VAL A 128 -7.67 -3.30 9.22
N ASP A 129 -6.92 -4.38 9.34
CA ASP A 129 -7.01 -5.30 10.46
C ASP A 129 -5.73 -5.22 11.30
N THR A 130 -5.86 -4.79 12.54
CA THR A 130 -4.76 -4.67 13.50
C THR A 130 -4.75 -5.80 14.54
N SER A 131 -5.64 -6.77 14.45
CA SER A 131 -5.81 -7.84 15.45
C SER A 131 -4.62 -8.80 15.54
N TYR A 132 -3.77 -8.84 14.53
CA TYR A 132 -2.57 -9.69 14.48
C TYR A 132 -1.30 -8.99 14.99
N ILE A 133 -1.42 -7.76 15.46
CA ILE A 133 -0.29 -6.99 15.97
C ILE A 133 -0.26 -7.20 17.50
N VAL A 134 0.36 -8.30 17.88
CA VAL A 134 0.50 -8.71 19.29
C VAL A 134 1.94 -8.54 19.77
#